data_474ec58be392735b94fe49580f3830b3
#
_entry.id   474ec58be392735b94fe49580f3830b3
#
_cell.length_a   1.000
_cell.length_b   1.000
_cell.length_c   1.000
_cell.angle_alpha   90.00
_cell.angle_beta   90.00
_cell.angle_gamma   90.00
#
_symmetry.space_group_name_H-M   'P 1'
#
loop_
_entity.id
_entity.type
_entity.pdbx_description
1 polymer ?
#
loop_
_entity_poly.entity_id
_entity_poly.type
_entity_poly.pdbx_seq_one_letter_code
_entity_poly.pdbx_strand_id
1 'polypeptide(L)' 'MIFIIHHPDGTREQYSNHYNENIESERDAAFDDVYMTFPDCYIEPF' A
#
# COMPACT_ATOMS: atom_id res chain seq x y z
N MET A 1 -7.95 -2.77 -1.49
CA MET A 1 -7.22 -1.68 -2.17
C MET A 1 -5.90 -2.22 -2.72
N ILE A 2 -5.42 -1.70 -3.84
CA ILE A 2 -4.22 -2.18 -4.52
C ILE A 2 -3.15 -1.10 -4.50
N PHE A 3 -1.90 -1.50 -4.27
CA PHE A 3 -0.75 -0.60 -4.21
C PHE A 3 0.40 -1.14 -5.04
N ILE A 4 1.22 -0.24 -5.56
CA ILE A 4 2.50 -0.59 -6.16
C ILE A 4 3.59 -0.21 -5.16
N ILE A 5 4.42 -1.17 -4.80
CA ILE A 5 5.48 -1.01 -3.81
C ILE A 5 6.80 -0.85 -4.55
N HIS A 6 7.45 0.30 -4.37
CA HIS A 6 8.75 0.59 -4.98
C HIS A 6 9.84 0.36 -3.93
N HIS A 7 10.61 -0.71 -4.11
CA HIS A 7 11.69 -1.06 -3.19
C HIS A 7 12.92 -0.19 -3.43
N PRO A 8 13.74 0.02 -2.39
CA PRO A 8 14.95 0.85 -2.54
C PRO A 8 15.99 0.28 -3.49
N ASP A 9 15.93 -1.01 -3.80
CA ASP A 9 16.84 -1.65 -4.76
C ASP A 9 16.41 -1.45 -6.22
N GLY A 10 15.32 -0.72 -6.47
CA GLY A 10 14.81 -0.46 -7.81
C GLY A 10 13.76 -1.43 -8.29
N THR A 11 13.47 -2.47 -7.54
CA THR A 11 12.38 -3.40 -7.89
C THR A 11 11.04 -2.87 -7.43
N ARG A 12 9.97 -3.42 -7.99
CA ARG A 12 8.62 -3.06 -7.57
C ARG A 12 7.72 -4.28 -7.61
N GLU A 13 6.68 -4.25 -6.79
CA GLU A 13 5.72 -5.34 -6.73
C GLU A 13 4.32 -4.79 -6.45
N GLN A 14 3.32 -5.58 -6.76
CA GLN A 14 1.93 -5.25 -6.44
C GLN A 14 1.56 -5.86 -5.09
N TYR A 15 0.92 -5.06 -4.26
CA TYR A 15 0.40 -5.50 -2.97
C TYR A 15 -1.09 -5.13 -2.89
N SER A 16 -1.92 -6.04 -2.43
CA SER A 16 -3.33 -5.75 -2.25
C SER A 16 -3.80 -6.16 -0.86
N ASN A 17 -4.76 -5.42 -0.34
CA ASN A 17 -5.45 -5.76 0.89
C ASN A 17 -6.96 -5.67 0.66
N HIS A 18 -7.72 -6.12 1.62
CA HIS A 18 -9.17 -6.27 1.49
C HIS A 18 -9.96 -5.02 1.87
N TYR A 19 -9.30 -3.92 2.19
CA TYR A 19 -10.00 -2.70 2.60
C TYR A 19 -10.69 -2.03 1.42
N ASN A 20 -11.83 -1.40 1.70
CA ASN A 20 -12.62 -0.72 0.67
C ASN A 20 -12.16 0.72 0.52
N GLU A 21 -11.55 1.06 -0.63
CA GLU A 21 -11.03 2.39 -0.90
C GLU A 21 -12.10 3.48 -0.98
N ASN A 22 -13.36 3.10 -1.12
CA ASN A 22 -14.48 4.05 -1.18
C ASN A 22 -14.98 4.48 0.20
N ILE A 23 -14.49 3.84 1.26
CA ILE A 23 -14.81 4.18 2.64
C ILE A 23 -13.57 4.80 3.26
N GLU A 24 -13.69 6.06 3.71
CA GLU A 24 -12.54 6.85 4.17
C GLU A 24 -11.77 6.16 5.29
N SER A 25 -12.47 5.65 6.30
CA SER A 25 -11.81 4.97 7.42
C SER A 25 -11.09 3.68 7.00
N GLU A 26 -11.64 2.97 6.02
CA GLU A 26 -11.00 1.76 5.51
C GLU A 26 -9.82 2.11 4.61
N ARG A 27 -9.92 3.19 3.84
CA ARG A 27 -8.80 3.66 3.03
C ARG A 27 -7.60 4.03 3.92
N ASP A 28 -7.85 4.74 5.03
CA ASP A 28 -6.80 5.08 5.98
C ASP A 28 -6.17 3.82 6.58
N ALA A 29 -6.98 2.82 6.92
CA ALA A 29 -6.49 1.54 7.43
C ALA A 29 -5.68 0.79 6.37
N ALA A 30 -6.07 0.89 5.10
CA ALA A 30 -5.34 0.26 4.00
C ALA A 30 -3.93 0.84 3.86
N PHE A 31 -3.80 2.17 3.96
CA PHE A 31 -2.48 2.82 3.92
C PHE A 31 -1.65 2.46 5.13
N ASP A 32 -2.23 2.45 6.33
CA ASP A 32 -1.53 2.02 7.54
C ASP A 32 -0.99 0.61 7.40
N ASP A 33 -1.80 -0.30 6.87
CA ASP A 33 -1.39 -1.69 6.66
C ASP A 33 -0.18 -1.77 5.75
N VAL A 34 -0.23 -1.09 4.61
CA VAL A 34 0.87 -1.16 3.63
C VAL A 34 2.13 -0.49 4.15
N TYR A 35 2.02 0.63 4.87
CA TYR A 35 3.18 1.31 5.45
C TYR A 35 3.85 0.48 6.54
N MET A 36 3.07 -0.27 7.32
CA MET A 36 3.63 -1.16 8.33
C MET A 36 4.29 -2.39 7.72
N THR A 37 3.78 -2.85 6.59
CA THR A 37 4.32 -4.03 5.91
C THR A 37 5.60 -3.70 5.13
N PHE A 38 5.68 -2.48 4.57
CA PHE A 38 6.81 -2.04 3.73
C PHE A 38 7.35 -0.69 4.22
N PRO A 39 7.98 -0.64 5.39
CA PRO A 39 8.36 0.64 6.00
C PRO A 39 9.43 1.42 5.24
N ASP A 40 10.26 0.74 4.44
CA ASP A 40 11.38 1.37 3.74
C ASP A 40 11.12 1.56 2.25
N CYS A 41 9.87 1.40 1.82
CA CYS A 41 9.52 1.45 0.41
C CYS A 41 8.67 2.68 0.10
N TYR A 42 8.73 3.12 -1.16
CA TYR A 42 7.79 4.12 -1.65
C TYR A 42 6.49 3.43 -2.06
N ILE A 43 5.37 3.95 -1.56
CA ILE A 43 4.06 3.35 -1.77
C ILE A 43 3.26 4.21 -2.74
N GLU A 44 2.80 3.60 -3.82
CA GLU A 44 1.98 4.26 -4.81
C GLU A 44 0.61 3.59 -4.88
N PRO A 45 -0.51 4.29 -4.64
CA PRO A 45 -1.84 3.70 -4.84
C PRO A 45 -2.06 3.43 -6.33
N PHE A 46 -2.63 2.28 -6.59
CA PHE A 46 -2.87 1.85 -7.97
C PHE A 46 -4.11 2.53 -8.56
#